data_9fab3b4c6b1f28b6f2742e341069493b
#
_entry.id   9fab3b4c6b1f28b6f2742e341069493b
#
_cell.length_a   1.000
_cell.length_b   1.000
_cell.length_c   1.000
_cell.angle_alpha   90.00
_cell.angle_beta   90.00
_cell.angle_gamma   90.00
#
_symmetry.space_group_name_H-M   'P 1'
#
loop_
_entity.id
_entity.type
_entity.pdbx_description
1 polymer ?
#
loop_
_entity_poly.entity_id
_entity_poly.type
_entity_poly.pdbx_seq_one_letter_code
_entity_poly.pdbx_strand_id
1 'polypeptide(L)'
;MSVKSYIESNKDRFLEELFSLIRIPSISAKHENKPDMLTCAQRWTEVLLSSGADKAEVMPTKGNPVVYAEKMVSPNAPTVLVYAHYDVMPAEPLELWKSEPFEPVIRDGRIWARGADDDKGQGMIQVKGFETAIKEGLLQCNVKFIFEGEEEIGCLLYTSPSPRD
;
A
#
# COMPACT_ATOMS: atom_id res chain seq x y z
N MET A 1 11.54 23.42 1.32
CA MET A 1 10.69 23.23 2.52
C MET A 1 11.34 22.11 3.32
N SER A 2 11.20 22.01 4.63
CA SER A 2 11.77 20.86 5.34
C SER A 2 10.85 19.65 5.23
N VAL A 3 11.42 18.43 5.31
CA VAL A 3 10.65 17.16 5.34
C VAL A 3 9.48 17.25 6.31
N LYS A 4 9.74 17.71 7.54
CA LYS A 4 8.70 17.87 8.57
C LYS A 4 7.58 18.82 8.13
N SER A 5 7.95 19.97 7.59
CA SER A 5 6.98 20.97 7.12
C SER A 5 6.13 20.45 5.95
N TYR A 6 6.74 19.69 5.03
CA TYR A 6 6.00 19.07 3.94
C TYR A 6 4.97 18.05 4.46
N ILE A 7 5.37 17.17 5.38
CA ILE A 7 4.48 16.18 5.98
C ILE A 7 3.33 16.86 6.72
N GLU A 8 3.60 17.85 7.56
CA GLU A 8 2.59 18.58 8.31
C GLU A 8 1.57 19.29 7.40
N SER A 9 2.05 19.91 6.31
CA SER A 9 1.17 20.60 5.35
C SER A 9 0.31 19.65 4.50
N ASN A 10 0.67 18.37 4.41
CA ASN A 10 -0.04 17.37 3.61
C ASN A 10 -0.74 16.30 4.45
N LYS A 11 -0.74 16.44 5.77
CA LYS A 11 -1.25 15.42 6.70
C LYS A 11 -2.67 14.95 6.37
N ASP A 12 -3.58 15.88 6.15
CA ASP A 12 -4.99 15.55 5.91
C ASP A 12 -5.17 14.81 4.57
N ARG A 13 -4.42 15.21 3.54
CA ARG A 13 -4.40 14.50 2.26
C ARG A 13 -3.83 13.09 2.41
N PHE A 14 -2.73 12.93 3.14
CA PHE A 14 -2.13 11.61 3.38
C PHE A 14 -3.08 10.67 4.12
N LEU A 15 -3.81 11.20 5.10
CA LEU A 15 -4.83 10.45 5.82
C LEU A 15 -5.99 10.05 4.91
N GLU A 16 -6.50 10.97 4.08
CA GLU A 16 -7.62 10.64 3.19
C GLU A 16 -7.22 9.63 2.10
N GLU A 17 -5.99 9.70 1.59
CA GLU A 17 -5.49 8.69 0.67
C GLU A 17 -5.41 7.30 1.33
N LEU A 18 -4.92 7.21 2.57
CA LEU A 18 -4.96 5.97 3.36
C LEU A 18 -6.40 5.50 3.60
N PHE A 19 -7.29 6.40 4.00
CA PHE A 19 -8.69 6.08 4.27
C PHE A 19 -9.40 5.55 3.03
N SER A 20 -9.10 6.11 1.85
CA SER A 20 -9.63 5.61 0.59
C SER A 20 -9.24 4.17 0.27
N LEU A 21 -8.05 3.73 0.70
CA LEU A 21 -7.61 2.34 0.58
C LEU A 21 -8.27 1.45 1.63
N ILE A 22 -8.36 1.92 2.88
CA ILE A 22 -8.98 1.16 3.98
C ILE A 22 -10.45 0.85 3.70
N ARG A 23 -11.19 1.79 3.09
CA ARG A 23 -12.61 1.60 2.73
C ARG A 23 -12.84 0.51 1.69
N ILE A 24 -11.81 0.03 1.02
CA ILE A 24 -11.91 -1.09 0.09
C ILE A 24 -11.64 -2.38 0.87
N PRO A 25 -12.64 -3.26 1.05
CA PRO A 25 -12.49 -4.49 1.82
C PRO A 25 -11.78 -5.58 1.02
N SER A 26 -10.49 -5.38 0.76
CA SER A 26 -9.65 -6.30 -0.02
C SER A 26 -9.30 -7.58 0.77
N ILE A 27 -10.33 -8.37 1.09
CA ILE A 27 -10.20 -9.61 1.87
C ILE A 27 -9.84 -10.76 0.91
N SER A 28 -8.57 -11.15 0.88
CA SER A 28 -8.06 -12.19 -0.02
C SER A 28 -8.67 -13.57 0.20
N ALA A 29 -9.04 -13.89 1.45
CA ALA A 29 -9.61 -15.17 1.85
C ALA A 29 -11.07 -15.36 1.41
N LYS A 30 -11.76 -14.32 0.92
CA LYS A 30 -13.17 -14.37 0.52
C LYS A 30 -13.34 -14.19 -0.98
N HIS A 31 -13.95 -15.18 -1.63
CA HIS A 31 -14.16 -15.16 -3.08
C HIS A 31 -15.04 -13.99 -3.54
N GLU A 32 -16.02 -13.59 -2.74
CA GLU A 32 -16.90 -12.45 -3.01
C GLU A 32 -16.14 -11.11 -3.06
N ASN A 33 -14.99 -11.00 -2.40
CA ASN A 33 -14.15 -9.80 -2.39
C ASN A 33 -13.14 -9.73 -3.56
N LYS A 34 -13.19 -10.65 -4.52
CA LYS A 34 -12.31 -10.55 -5.71
C LYS A 34 -12.41 -9.22 -6.47
N PRO A 35 -13.60 -8.61 -6.68
CA PRO A 35 -13.68 -7.28 -7.27
C PRO A 35 -12.99 -6.20 -6.43
N ASP A 36 -13.07 -6.30 -5.10
CA ASP A 36 -12.42 -5.37 -4.18
C ASP A 36 -10.89 -5.48 -4.23
N MET A 37 -10.37 -6.70 -4.44
CA MET A 37 -8.93 -6.91 -4.65
C MET A 37 -8.43 -6.12 -5.85
N LEU A 38 -9.12 -6.21 -6.99
CA LEU A 38 -8.77 -5.45 -8.19
C LEU A 38 -8.91 -3.94 -7.97
N THR A 39 -10.00 -3.50 -7.33
CA THR A 39 -10.25 -2.10 -7.00
C THR A 39 -9.15 -1.54 -6.09
N CYS A 40 -8.70 -2.31 -5.10
CA CYS A 40 -7.63 -1.91 -4.21
C CYS A 40 -6.28 -1.79 -4.94
N ALA A 41 -5.95 -2.75 -5.80
CA ALA A 41 -4.76 -2.70 -6.63
C ALA A 41 -4.75 -1.47 -7.57
N GLN A 42 -5.88 -1.17 -8.20
CA GLN A 42 -6.05 0.04 -9.03
C GLN A 42 -5.86 1.32 -8.20
N ARG A 43 -6.45 1.38 -7.01
CA ARG A 43 -6.30 2.54 -6.12
C ARG A 43 -4.85 2.74 -5.69
N TRP A 44 -4.10 1.68 -5.38
CA TRP A 44 -2.66 1.76 -5.11
C TRP A 44 -1.88 2.30 -6.31
N THR A 45 -2.23 1.88 -7.52
CA THR A 45 -1.61 2.39 -8.75
C THR A 45 -1.78 3.91 -8.89
N GLU A 46 -2.99 4.43 -8.62
CA GLU A 46 -3.27 5.87 -8.62
C GLU A 46 -2.45 6.62 -7.55
N VAL A 47 -2.39 6.07 -6.34
CA VAL A 47 -1.61 6.65 -5.23
C VAL A 47 -0.12 6.72 -5.57
N LEU A 48 0.44 5.66 -6.14
CA LEU A 48 1.86 5.60 -6.53
C LEU A 48 2.19 6.61 -7.63
N LEU A 49 1.34 6.72 -8.65
CA LEU A 49 1.51 7.72 -9.72
C LEU A 49 1.42 9.15 -9.18
N SER A 50 0.41 9.44 -8.37
CA SER A 50 0.25 10.77 -7.76
C SER A 50 1.38 11.13 -6.78
N SER A 51 2.01 10.12 -6.18
CA SER A 51 3.18 10.29 -5.31
C SER A 51 4.51 10.48 -6.09
N GLY A 52 4.50 10.35 -7.41
CA GLY A 52 5.65 10.68 -8.27
C GLY A 52 6.37 9.48 -8.89
N ALA A 53 5.78 8.29 -8.89
CA ALA A 53 6.28 7.17 -9.68
C ALA A 53 6.23 7.52 -11.19
N ASP A 54 7.24 7.09 -11.94
CA ASP A 54 7.27 7.28 -13.40
C ASP A 54 6.30 6.34 -14.11
N LYS A 55 6.08 5.16 -13.50
CA LYS A 55 5.19 4.11 -13.99
C LYS A 55 4.55 3.40 -12.80
N ALA A 56 3.28 3.07 -12.93
CA ALA A 56 2.60 2.13 -12.04
C ALA A 56 1.55 1.34 -12.83
N GLU A 57 1.45 0.06 -12.56
CA GLU A 57 0.55 -0.84 -13.28
C GLU A 57 0.06 -1.98 -12.39
N VAL A 58 -1.14 -2.47 -12.68
CA VAL A 58 -1.69 -3.68 -12.11
C VAL A 58 -1.29 -4.85 -12.99
N MET A 59 -0.48 -5.77 -12.46
CA MET A 59 0.01 -6.95 -13.17
C MET A 59 -0.84 -8.17 -12.82
N PRO A 60 -1.45 -8.84 -13.81
CA PRO A 60 -2.22 -10.04 -13.55
C PRO A 60 -1.31 -11.18 -13.09
N THR A 61 -1.80 -11.99 -12.16
CA THR A 61 -1.16 -13.23 -11.72
C THR A 61 -2.14 -14.41 -11.84
N LYS A 62 -1.74 -15.60 -11.40
CA LYS A 62 -2.67 -16.73 -11.27
C LYS A 62 -3.69 -16.54 -10.13
N GLY A 63 -3.35 -15.73 -9.15
CA GLY A 63 -4.17 -15.38 -8.01
C GLY A 63 -4.65 -13.93 -8.08
N ASN A 64 -4.48 -13.19 -6.99
CA ASN A 64 -4.77 -11.76 -6.95
C ASN A 64 -3.67 -10.96 -7.68
N PRO A 65 -4.01 -9.84 -8.32
CA PRO A 65 -3.03 -9.07 -9.08
C PRO A 65 -1.96 -8.44 -8.18
N VAL A 66 -0.80 -8.18 -8.77
CA VAL A 66 0.29 -7.44 -8.13
C VAL A 66 0.32 -6.00 -8.66
N VAL A 67 0.55 -5.05 -7.79
CA VAL A 67 0.86 -3.66 -8.18
C VAL A 67 2.36 -3.51 -8.30
N TYR A 68 2.82 -3.13 -9.48
CA TYR A 68 4.21 -2.76 -9.71
C TYR A 68 4.30 -1.26 -9.99
N ALA A 69 5.29 -0.61 -9.40
CA ALA A 69 5.60 0.77 -9.76
C ALA A 69 7.11 1.03 -9.69
N GLU A 70 7.56 2.06 -10.41
CA GLU A 70 8.96 2.44 -10.40
C GLU A 70 9.17 3.95 -10.54
N LYS A 71 10.28 4.41 -9.96
CA LYS A 71 10.90 5.71 -10.17
C LYS A 71 12.37 5.52 -10.48
N MET A 72 12.79 5.96 -11.66
CA MET A 72 14.17 5.85 -12.11
C MET A 72 14.86 7.22 -12.01
N VAL A 73 15.86 7.31 -11.13
CA VAL A 73 16.67 8.51 -11.00
C VAL A 73 17.87 8.48 -11.96
N SER A 74 18.52 7.32 -12.08
CA SER A 74 19.64 7.10 -12.99
C SER A 74 19.84 5.59 -13.22
N PRO A 75 20.28 5.16 -14.43
CA PRO A 75 20.62 3.77 -14.69
C PRO A 75 21.72 3.21 -13.77
N ASN A 76 22.58 4.09 -13.26
CA ASN A 76 23.71 3.71 -12.40
C ASN A 76 23.42 3.90 -10.90
N ALA A 77 22.26 4.43 -10.54
CA ALA A 77 21.91 4.59 -9.14
C ALA A 77 21.50 3.21 -8.52
N PRO A 78 21.77 3.00 -7.22
CA PRO A 78 21.26 1.84 -6.54
C PRO A 78 19.74 1.81 -6.59
N THR A 79 19.15 0.62 -6.57
CA THR A 79 17.69 0.43 -6.58
C THR A 79 17.22 -0.08 -5.23
N VAL A 80 16.29 0.62 -4.63
CA VAL A 80 15.55 0.17 -3.45
C VAL A 80 14.27 -0.52 -3.90
N LEU A 81 14.04 -1.72 -3.40
CA LEU A 81 12.77 -2.44 -3.55
C LEU A 81 11.94 -2.23 -2.30
N VAL A 82 10.73 -1.74 -2.49
CA VAL A 82 9.71 -1.57 -1.44
C VAL A 82 8.65 -2.65 -1.64
N TYR A 83 8.42 -3.43 -0.60
CA TYR A 83 7.40 -4.46 -0.57
C TYR A 83 6.32 -4.10 0.45
N ALA A 84 5.08 -4.35 0.11
CA ALA A 84 3.93 -4.34 1.01
C ALA A 84 2.84 -5.28 0.46
N HIS A 85 1.81 -5.55 1.26
CA HIS A 85 0.63 -6.22 0.77
C HIS A 85 -0.63 -5.35 0.95
N TYR A 86 -1.61 -5.55 0.07
CA TYR A 86 -2.82 -4.75 0.09
C TYR A 86 -4.06 -5.55 0.49
N ASP A 87 -3.94 -6.86 0.60
CA ASP A 87 -4.98 -7.68 1.16
C ASP A 87 -5.04 -7.57 2.69
N VAL A 88 -6.14 -7.98 3.24
CA VAL A 88 -6.41 -7.92 4.66
C VAL A 88 -7.17 -9.16 5.13
N MET A 89 -6.99 -9.51 6.41
CA MET A 89 -7.78 -10.55 7.07
C MET A 89 -9.27 -10.18 7.12
N PRO A 90 -10.17 -11.18 7.15
CA PRO A 90 -11.57 -10.97 7.52
C PRO A 90 -11.71 -10.20 8.84
N ALA A 91 -12.81 -9.46 8.97
CA ALA A 91 -13.06 -8.63 10.14
C ALA A 91 -13.86 -9.33 11.25
N GLU A 92 -14.31 -10.55 11.01
CA GLU A 92 -15.08 -11.32 12.00
C GLU A 92 -14.25 -11.63 13.28
N PRO A 93 -14.88 -11.65 14.46
CA PRO A 93 -16.29 -11.41 14.73
C PRO A 93 -16.64 -9.92 14.78
N LEU A 94 -17.65 -9.49 14.01
CA LEU A 94 -17.99 -8.07 13.82
C LEU A 94 -18.46 -7.38 15.11
N GLU A 95 -19.09 -8.12 16.01
CA GLU A 95 -19.62 -7.60 17.29
C GLU A 95 -18.52 -7.12 18.26
N LEU A 96 -17.27 -7.48 18.03
CA LEU A 96 -16.14 -6.98 18.84
C LEU A 96 -15.62 -5.62 18.39
N TRP A 97 -16.00 -5.17 17.20
CA TRP A 97 -15.58 -3.87 16.70
C TRP A 97 -16.41 -2.74 17.33
N LYS A 98 -15.72 -1.64 17.70
CA LYS A 98 -16.37 -0.42 18.23
C LYS A 98 -16.76 0.57 17.14
N SER A 99 -16.40 0.31 15.90
CA SER A 99 -16.74 1.07 14.69
C SER A 99 -16.70 0.10 13.51
N GLU A 100 -17.32 0.45 12.40
CA GLU A 100 -17.30 -0.37 11.18
C GLU A 100 -15.86 -0.66 10.75
N PRO A 101 -15.48 -1.95 10.51
CA PRO A 101 -14.10 -2.34 10.27
C PRO A 101 -13.42 -1.65 9.09
N PHE A 102 -14.17 -1.33 8.05
CA PHE A 102 -13.68 -0.69 6.83
C PHE A 102 -14.04 0.80 6.72
N GLU A 103 -14.55 1.40 7.79
CA GLU A 103 -14.73 2.84 7.89
C GLU A 103 -13.74 3.40 8.94
N PRO A 104 -12.62 3.97 8.48
CA PRO A 104 -11.55 4.38 9.39
C PRO A 104 -11.98 5.54 10.28
N VAL A 105 -11.73 5.41 11.58
CA VAL A 105 -11.99 6.45 12.56
C VAL A 105 -10.73 6.81 13.33
N ILE A 106 -10.56 8.10 13.62
CA ILE A 106 -9.48 8.56 14.51
C ILE A 106 -10.06 8.69 15.92
N ARG A 107 -9.51 7.91 16.84
CA ARG A 107 -9.89 7.92 18.26
C ARG A 107 -8.62 7.84 19.11
N ASP A 108 -8.50 8.72 20.10
CA ASP A 108 -7.34 8.79 21.01
C ASP A 108 -5.98 8.91 20.25
N GLY A 109 -5.97 9.67 19.16
CA GLY A 109 -4.78 9.90 18.34
C GLY A 109 -4.35 8.69 17.50
N ARG A 110 -5.18 7.65 17.38
CA ARG A 110 -4.92 6.42 16.61
C ARG A 110 -6.00 6.19 15.56
N ILE A 111 -5.62 5.60 14.44
CA ILE A 111 -6.55 5.14 13.41
C ILE A 111 -7.04 3.74 13.78
N TRP A 112 -8.35 3.55 13.76
CA TRP A 112 -9.01 2.28 14.04
C TRP A 112 -9.76 1.81 12.79
N ALA A 113 -9.27 0.74 12.17
CA ALA A 113 -9.91 0.06 11.05
C ALA A 113 -9.16 -1.24 10.74
N ARG A 114 -9.76 -2.17 9.98
CA ARG A 114 -9.05 -3.30 9.39
C ARG A 114 -8.07 -2.79 8.32
N GLY A 115 -6.80 -3.25 8.35
CA GLY A 115 -5.75 -2.79 7.43
C GLY A 115 -5.14 -1.43 7.78
N ALA A 116 -5.52 -0.79 8.90
CA ALA A 116 -4.96 0.49 9.33
C ALA A 116 -3.46 0.38 9.69
N ASP A 117 -3.04 -0.76 10.20
CA ASP A 117 -1.64 -1.08 10.47
C ASP A 117 -1.14 -2.13 9.47
N ASP A 118 -1.80 -3.25 9.38
CA ASP A 118 -1.43 -4.41 8.58
C ASP A 118 -2.29 -4.50 7.32
N ASP A 119 -1.76 -4.17 6.14
CA ASP A 119 -0.45 -3.52 5.89
C ASP A 119 -0.63 -2.21 5.10
N LYS A 120 -1.88 -1.77 4.83
CA LYS A 120 -2.15 -0.54 4.06
C LYS A 120 -1.53 0.71 4.70
N GLY A 121 -1.54 0.78 6.04
CA GLY A 121 -0.92 1.89 6.76
C GLY A 121 0.58 1.91 6.61
N GLN A 122 1.26 0.78 6.77
CA GLN A 122 2.71 0.67 6.63
C GLN A 122 3.15 0.91 5.18
N GLY A 123 2.42 0.33 4.21
CA GLY A 123 2.65 0.61 2.79
C GLY A 123 2.48 2.10 2.46
N MET A 124 1.46 2.76 3.02
CA MET A 124 1.25 4.20 2.83
C MET A 124 2.39 5.04 3.42
N ILE A 125 2.93 4.68 4.59
CA ILE A 125 4.08 5.40 5.18
C ILE A 125 5.28 5.35 4.23
N GLN A 126 5.56 4.21 3.61
CA GLN A 126 6.65 4.04 2.65
C GLN A 126 6.43 4.92 1.40
N VAL A 127 5.20 4.92 0.86
CA VAL A 127 4.85 5.73 -0.31
C VAL A 127 4.93 7.24 -0.01
N LYS A 128 4.49 7.67 1.18
CA LYS A 128 4.57 9.09 1.55
C LYS A 128 5.98 9.54 1.93
N GLY A 129 6.80 8.64 2.42
CA GLY A 129 8.25 8.84 2.55
C GLY A 129 8.91 9.07 1.19
N PHE A 130 8.60 8.21 0.21
CA PHE A 130 9.04 8.34 -1.18
C PHE A 130 8.57 9.66 -1.82
N GLU A 131 7.29 9.99 -1.72
CA GLU A 131 6.74 11.25 -2.22
C GLU A 131 7.47 12.46 -1.63
N THR A 132 7.68 12.44 -0.31
CA THR A 132 8.37 13.50 0.40
C THR A 132 9.81 13.65 -0.08
N ALA A 133 10.53 12.54 -0.26
CA ALA A 133 11.90 12.56 -0.78
C ALA A 133 11.99 13.17 -2.18
N ILE A 134 11.04 12.90 -3.06
CA ILE A 134 10.94 13.52 -4.39
C ILE A 134 10.71 15.03 -4.25
N LYS A 135 9.71 15.44 -3.48
CA LYS A 135 9.29 16.84 -3.37
C LYS A 135 10.36 17.73 -2.73
N GLU A 136 11.14 17.18 -1.83
CA GLU A 136 12.26 17.90 -1.19
C GLU A 136 13.60 17.74 -1.94
N GLY A 137 13.62 17.04 -3.09
CA GLY A 137 14.84 16.84 -3.89
C GLY A 137 15.88 15.94 -3.23
N LEU A 138 15.46 15.04 -2.36
CA LEU A 138 16.32 14.15 -1.57
C LEU A 138 16.48 12.76 -2.17
N LEU A 139 15.68 12.40 -3.17
CA LEU A 139 15.73 11.06 -3.75
C LEU A 139 16.98 10.87 -4.60
N GLN A 140 17.88 9.97 -4.19
CA GLN A 140 19.16 9.68 -4.84
C GLN A 140 19.27 8.25 -5.38
N CYS A 141 18.24 7.44 -5.22
CA CYS A 141 18.21 6.06 -5.67
C CYS A 141 16.98 5.81 -6.56
N ASN A 142 17.06 4.77 -7.38
CA ASN A 142 15.89 4.24 -8.05
C ASN A 142 15.01 3.54 -7.01
N VAL A 143 13.70 3.59 -7.19
CA VAL A 143 12.76 2.90 -6.30
C VAL A 143 11.83 2.05 -7.13
N LYS A 144 11.63 0.81 -6.70
CA LYS A 144 10.62 -0.10 -7.24
C LYS A 144 9.69 -0.54 -6.13
N PHE A 145 8.41 -0.61 -6.43
CA PHE A 145 7.37 -1.07 -5.52
C PHE A 145 6.77 -2.36 -6.06
N ILE A 146 6.58 -3.32 -5.16
CA ILE A 146 5.80 -4.54 -5.39
C ILE A 146 4.82 -4.66 -4.24
N PHE A 147 3.53 -4.46 -4.54
CA PHE A 147 2.46 -4.67 -3.57
C PHE A 147 1.61 -5.85 -4.04
N GLU A 148 1.46 -6.85 -3.20
CA GLU A 148 0.78 -8.08 -3.54
C GLU A 148 -0.51 -8.27 -2.73
N GLY A 149 -1.35 -9.20 -3.12
CA GLY A 149 -2.70 -9.34 -2.57
C GLY A 149 -3.02 -10.75 -2.06
N GLU A 150 -2.03 -11.50 -1.54
CA GLU A 150 -2.21 -12.87 -1.05
C GLU A 150 -1.39 -13.16 0.21
N GLU A 151 -0.85 -12.14 0.87
CA GLU A 151 -0.03 -12.33 2.06
C GLU A 151 -0.79 -13.10 3.14
N GLU A 152 -2.02 -12.71 3.38
CA GLU A 152 -2.91 -13.22 4.42
C GLU A 152 -3.43 -14.66 4.15
N ILE A 153 -3.18 -15.19 2.96
CA ILE A 153 -3.55 -16.55 2.56
C ILE A 153 -2.35 -17.41 2.12
N GLY A 154 -1.12 -16.91 2.29
CA GLY A 154 0.11 -17.58 1.88
C GLY A 154 0.45 -17.35 0.41
N CYS A 155 1.04 -16.21 0.12
CA CYS A 155 1.37 -15.74 -1.23
C CYS A 155 2.36 -16.66 -1.95
N LEU A 156 2.06 -17.00 -3.19
CA LEU A 156 2.95 -17.79 -4.05
C LEU A 156 4.22 -17.04 -4.45
N LEU A 157 4.26 -15.71 -4.36
CA LEU A 157 5.43 -14.92 -4.72
C LEU A 157 6.62 -15.18 -3.81
N TYR A 158 6.41 -15.34 -2.51
CA TYR A 158 7.49 -15.64 -1.58
C TYR A 158 7.44 -17.03 -0.98
N THR A 159 6.41 -17.83 -1.26
CA THR A 159 6.36 -19.26 -0.97
C THR A 159 6.91 -20.10 -2.12
N SER A 160 7.25 -19.49 -3.27
CA SER A 160 7.97 -20.17 -4.35
C SER A 160 9.36 -20.57 -3.90
N PRO A 161 9.87 -21.75 -4.34
CA PRO A 161 11.23 -22.18 -3.99
C PRO A 161 12.24 -21.08 -4.33
N SER A 162 13.05 -20.73 -3.36
CA SER A 162 14.20 -19.85 -3.58
C SER A 162 15.24 -20.60 -4.42
N PRO A 163 16.01 -19.93 -5.28
CA PRO A 163 17.17 -20.56 -5.95
C PRO A 163 18.21 -21.12 -4.97
N ARG A 164 18.02 -20.95 -3.67
CA ARG A 164 18.87 -21.48 -2.61
C ARG A 164 18.32 -22.76 -1.96
N ASP A 165 17.11 -23.16 -2.28
CA ASP A 165 16.45 -24.39 -1.84
C ASP A 165 16.60 -25.47 -2.92
#